data_53384c1e988e6a94f31b9ae0570c92df
#
_entry.id   53384c1e988e6a94f31b9ae0570c92df
#
_cell.length_a   1.000
_cell.length_b   1.000
_cell.length_c   1.000
_cell.angle_alpha   90.00
_cell.angle_beta   90.00
_cell.angle_gamma   90.00
#
_symmetry.space_group_name_H-M   'P 1'
#
loop_
_entity.id
_entity.type
_entity.pdbx_description
1 polymer ?
#
loop_
_entity_poly.entity_id
_entity_poly.type
_entity_poly.pdbx_seq_one_letter_code
_entity_poly.pdbx_strand_id
1 'polypeptide(L)'
;MGRYRTIYTENQNGDGYEAEKNKTEKIRLRRKLIAGVSCMLIIGIAVQSRFAVKAVKRMVREQAETALVDKAEAVADMLDKETAAFFQYAEMLAHSPAFTDRSIPNSKKAKIVYEQIAFNDAIRGIVFCGMDGHGFINSGERVSALNEEWFRAAASGKHFVSELTVFSSINTVSFIFAVPIYMGDKIAGVLSMIVSSDFFSKKIKPITAGHTGYCSVLGSTGIIIADRDQHFVENKYNIISEAAADESLASFKVFIETALTGQTGVGYYTFMDLPCIAAYSTMQTTGWTVVLNAPELELTGAAKKFTSMVVVTSVLFLVVAITIVGVAIRKII
;
A
#
# COMPACT_ATOMS: atom_id res chain seq x y z
N MET A 1 23.21 97.80 34.69
CA MET A 1 23.69 96.42 34.87
C MET A 1 22.60 95.36 34.69
N GLY A 2 21.50 95.65 33.99
CA GLY A 2 20.35 94.75 33.90
C GLY A 2 20.05 94.10 32.54
N ARG A 3 20.70 94.44 31.43
CA ARG A 3 20.36 93.95 30.06
C ARG A 3 21.21 92.79 29.60
N TYR A 4 22.34 92.46 30.16
CA TYR A 4 23.23 91.35 29.74
C TYR A 4 22.86 90.00 30.35
N ARG A 5 22.05 89.94 31.43
CA ARG A 5 21.69 88.71 32.09
C ARG A 5 20.50 87.93 31.42
N THR A 6 19.67 88.67 30.69
CA THR A 6 18.50 88.07 30.03
C THR A 6 18.82 87.38 28.72
N ILE A 7 19.86 87.81 28.01
CA ILE A 7 20.29 87.18 26.71
C ILE A 7 21.00 85.88 26.94
N TYR A 8 21.76 85.69 28.03
CA TYR A 8 22.42 84.41 28.32
C TYR A 8 21.51 83.32 28.85
N THR A 9 20.39 83.60 29.42
CA THR A 9 19.41 82.62 29.87
C THR A 9 18.45 82.15 28.78
N GLU A 10 18.19 82.96 27.74
CA GLU A 10 17.34 82.60 26.60
C GLU A 10 18.06 81.63 25.66
N ASN A 11 19.38 81.82 25.46
CA ASN A 11 20.18 80.93 24.59
C ASN A 11 20.40 79.54 25.21
N GLN A 12 20.48 79.41 26.54
CA GLN A 12 20.65 78.12 27.19
C GLN A 12 19.34 77.27 27.15
N ASN A 13 18.18 77.92 27.14
CA ASN A 13 16.90 77.21 27.01
C ASN A 13 16.61 76.77 25.56
N GLY A 14 17.08 77.49 24.56
CA GLY A 14 16.97 77.14 23.14
C GLY A 14 17.77 75.90 22.78
N ASP A 15 19.05 75.85 23.22
CA ASP A 15 19.95 74.73 22.96
C ASP A 15 19.47 73.44 23.67
N GLY A 16 18.88 73.55 24.87
CA GLY A 16 18.31 72.42 25.58
C GLY A 16 17.06 71.82 24.90
N TYR A 17 16.20 72.69 24.34
CA TYR A 17 14.98 72.27 23.63
C TYR A 17 15.30 71.59 22.28
N GLU A 18 16.26 72.15 21.51
CA GLU A 18 16.71 71.53 20.26
C GLU A 18 17.41 70.18 20.50
N ALA A 19 18.23 70.06 21.54
CA ALA A 19 18.91 68.81 21.90
C ALA A 19 17.90 67.72 22.30
N GLU A 20 16.82 68.08 23.04
CA GLU A 20 15.77 67.15 23.43
C GLU A 20 14.85 66.76 22.28
N LYS A 21 14.54 67.66 21.36
CA LYS A 21 13.83 67.39 20.10
C LYS A 21 14.63 66.45 19.17
N ASN A 22 15.90 66.70 18.98
CA ASN A 22 16.80 65.84 18.21
C ASN A 22 16.91 64.43 18.83
N LYS A 23 17.00 64.32 20.14
CA LYS A 23 16.99 63.03 20.87
C LYS A 23 15.70 62.25 20.65
N THR A 24 14.56 62.96 20.70
CA THR A 24 13.24 62.35 20.47
C THR A 24 13.06 61.90 19.01
N GLU A 25 13.51 62.65 18.02
CA GLU A 25 13.49 62.29 16.62
C GLU A 25 14.38 61.09 16.33
N LYS A 26 15.59 61.00 16.87
CA LYS A 26 16.48 59.84 16.79
C LYS A 26 15.81 58.60 17.36
N ILE A 27 15.16 58.68 18.51
CA ILE A 27 14.44 57.55 19.12
C ILE A 27 13.27 57.06 18.22
N ARG A 28 12.51 58.00 17.63
CA ARG A 28 11.44 57.71 16.67
C ARG A 28 11.96 57.00 15.43
N LEU A 29 13.08 57.50 14.85
CA LEU A 29 13.71 56.93 13.67
C LEU A 29 14.21 55.50 13.95
N ARG A 30 14.88 55.27 15.08
CA ARG A 30 15.30 53.94 15.53
C ARG A 30 14.14 52.97 15.62
N ARG A 31 13.02 53.35 16.25
CA ARG A 31 11.84 52.52 16.38
C ARG A 31 11.23 52.18 15.01
N LYS A 32 11.13 53.12 14.09
CA LYS A 32 10.63 52.88 12.73
C LYS A 32 11.54 51.95 11.92
N LEU A 33 12.87 52.10 12.01
CA LEU A 33 13.83 51.21 11.35
C LEU A 33 13.79 49.80 11.92
N ILE A 34 13.78 49.66 13.26
CA ILE A 34 13.65 48.32 13.90
C ILE A 34 12.36 47.64 13.45
N ALA A 35 11.23 48.35 13.50
CA ALA A 35 9.93 47.81 13.11
C ALA A 35 9.90 47.44 11.61
N GLY A 36 10.45 48.25 10.72
CA GLY A 36 10.48 47.96 9.28
C GLY A 36 11.33 46.72 8.95
N VAL A 37 12.57 46.65 9.49
CA VAL A 37 13.45 45.50 9.27
C VAL A 37 12.89 44.23 9.92
N SER A 38 12.32 44.34 11.14
CA SER A 38 11.67 43.20 11.78
C SER A 38 10.49 42.68 10.99
N CYS A 39 9.65 43.57 10.43
CA CYS A 39 8.52 43.20 9.59
C CYS A 39 8.99 42.45 8.32
N MET A 40 10.02 42.94 7.64
CA MET A 40 10.63 42.26 6.50
C MET A 40 11.15 40.86 6.85
N LEU A 41 11.84 40.72 7.98
CA LEU A 41 12.37 39.44 8.46
C LEU A 41 11.22 38.46 8.78
N ILE A 42 10.16 38.93 9.45
CA ILE A 42 9.00 38.09 9.76
C ILE A 42 8.34 37.57 8.49
N ILE A 43 8.10 38.46 7.50
CA ILE A 43 7.49 38.07 6.23
C ILE A 43 8.40 37.09 5.48
N GLY A 44 9.69 37.37 5.37
CA GLY A 44 10.65 36.50 4.68
C GLY A 44 10.71 35.10 5.28
N ILE A 45 10.82 35.00 6.61
CA ILE A 45 10.88 33.71 7.32
C ILE A 45 9.53 32.98 7.23
N ALA A 46 8.39 33.67 7.31
CA ALA A 46 7.08 33.06 7.15
C ALA A 46 6.87 32.45 5.76
N VAL A 47 7.27 33.17 4.71
CA VAL A 47 7.22 32.69 3.32
C VAL A 47 8.14 31.48 3.15
N GLN A 48 9.41 31.58 3.58
CA GLN A 48 10.38 30.48 3.48
C GLN A 48 9.90 29.24 4.23
N SER A 49 9.36 29.40 5.47
CA SER A 49 8.84 28.28 6.26
C SER A 49 7.66 27.59 5.58
N ARG A 50 6.73 28.35 4.99
CA ARG A 50 5.62 27.75 4.22
C ARG A 50 6.11 26.92 3.03
N PHE A 51 7.10 27.43 2.29
CA PHE A 51 7.70 26.67 1.18
C PHE A 51 8.41 25.41 1.67
N ALA A 52 9.21 25.51 2.72
CA ALA A 52 9.91 24.36 3.32
C ALA A 52 8.94 23.27 3.79
N VAL A 53 7.88 23.66 4.52
CA VAL A 53 6.84 22.72 4.99
C VAL A 53 6.13 22.04 3.82
N LYS A 54 5.78 22.80 2.77
CA LYS A 54 5.13 22.23 1.57
C LYS A 54 6.05 21.25 0.85
N ALA A 55 7.33 21.60 0.69
CA ALA A 55 8.33 20.75 0.06
C ALA A 55 8.54 19.42 0.84
N VAL A 56 8.68 19.51 2.17
CA VAL A 56 8.84 18.32 3.03
C VAL A 56 7.61 17.41 2.97
N LYS A 57 6.40 17.97 3.07
CA LYS A 57 5.17 17.18 2.97
C LYS A 57 5.07 16.45 1.63
N ARG A 58 5.41 17.15 0.54
CA ARG A 58 5.40 16.56 -0.80
C ARG A 58 6.44 15.44 -0.92
N MET A 59 7.68 15.68 -0.48
CA MET A 59 8.76 14.70 -0.53
C MET A 59 8.41 13.43 0.28
N VAL A 60 7.91 13.58 1.51
CA VAL A 60 7.53 12.44 2.36
C VAL A 60 6.39 11.65 1.72
N ARG A 61 5.42 12.33 1.11
CA ARG A 61 4.33 11.68 0.39
C ARG A 61 4.84 10.90 -0.80
N GLU A 62 5.63 11.51 -1.69
CA GLU A 62 6.21 10.86 -2.87
C GLU A 62 7.07 9.64 -2.48
N GLN A 63 7.85 9.76 -1.41
CA GLN A 63 8.62 8.61 -0.89
C GLN A 63 7.71 7.48 -0.37
N ALA A 64 6.63 7.82 0.34
CA ALA A 64 5.68 6.82 0.83
C ALA A 64 4.96 6.12 -0.32
N GLU A 65 4.52 6.87 -1.34
CA GLU A 65 3.89 6.33 -2.55
C GLU A 65 4.82 5.35 -3.27
N THR A 66 6.06 5.79 -3.56
CA THR A 66 7.07 4.94 -4.23
C THR A 66 7.36 3.68 -3.43
N ALA A 67 7.61 3.80 -2.14
CA ALA A 67 7.90 2.65 -1.28
C ALA A 67 6.73 1.66 -1.18
N LEU A 68 5.48 2.15 -1.20
CA LEU A 68 4.30 1.27 -1.24
C LEU A 68 4.17 0.55 -2.58
N VAL A 69 4.38 1.26 -3.69
CA VAL A 69 4.31 0.67 -5.05
C VAL A 69 5.38 -0.40 -5.20
N ASP A 70 6.65 -0.09 -4.90
CA ASP A 70 7.76 -1.05 -4.96
C ASP A 70 7.46 -2.31 -4.13
N LYS A 71 6.85 -2.11 -2.95
CA LYS A 71 6.49 -3.21 -2.08
C LYS A 71 5.33 -4.04 -2.64
N ALA A 72 4.31 -3.41 -3.23
CA ALA A 72 3.18 -4.10 -3.86
C ALA A 72 3.66 -4.93 -5.07
N GLU A 73 4.55 -4.39 -5.90
CA GLU A 73 5.19 -5.12 -7.00
C GLU A 73 6.00 -6.32 -6.49
N ALA A 74 6.84 -6.11 -5.47
CA ALA A 74 7.63 -7.19 -4.89
C ALA A 74 6.74 -8.32 -4.31
N VAL A 75 5.59 -7.99 -3.75
CA VAL A 75 4.62 -8.98 -3.26
C VAL A 75 3.94 -9.71 -4.41
N ALA A 76 3.54 -9.00 -5.47
CA ALA A 76 2.97 -9.63 -6.67
C ALA A 76 3.96 -10.61 -7.30
N ASP A 77 5.22 -10.21 -7.48
CA ASP A 77 6.29 -11.08 -7.97
C ASP A 77 6.56 -12.29 -7.07
N MET A 78 6.50 -12.09 -5.76
CA MET A 78 6.63 -13.19 -4.80
C MET A 78 5.51 -14.21 -4.96
N LEU A 79 4.26 -13.75 -5.06
CA LEU A 79 3.11 -14.63 -5.22
C LEU A 79 3.09 -15.32 -6.59
N ASP A 80 3.55 -14.66 -7.65
CA ASP A 80 3.75 -15.27 -8.96
C ASP A 80 4.78 -16.42 -8.90
N LYS A 81 5.90 -16.20 -8.21
CA LYS A 81 6.93 -17.26 -8.02
C LYS A 81 6.39 -18.43 -7.18
N GLU A 82 5.63 -18.15 -6.14
CA GLU A 82 4.96 -19.19 -5.33
C GLU A 82 3.95 -19.98 -6.15
N THR A 83 3.17 -19.32 -7.00
CA THR A 83 2.23 -19.94 -7.92
C THR A 83 2.94 -20.81 -8.95
N ALA A 84 4.01 -20.31 -9.54
CA ALA A 84 4.83 -21.06 -10.50
C ALA A 84 5.48 -22.29 -9.85
N ALA A 85 6.04 -22.14 -8.63
CA ALA A 85 6.61 -23.26 -7.89
C ALA A 85 5.57 -24.34 -7.58
N PHE A 86 4.33 -23.92 -7.28
CA PHE A 86 3.25 -24.86 -7.04
C PHE A 86 2.81 -25.60 -8.32
N PHE A 87 2.83 -24.93 -9.48
CA PHE A 87 2.62 -25.60 -10.76
C PHE A 87 3.74 -26.61 -11.09
N GLN A 88 5.00 -26.26 -10.86
CA GLN A 88 6.11 -27.20 -11.02
C GLN A 88 5.94 -28.45 -10.13
N TYR A 89 5.47 -28.25 -8.91
CA TYR A 89 5.13 -29.35 -8.01
C TYR A 89 4.00 -30.22 -8.57
N ALA A 90 2.93 -29.59 -9.09
CA ALA A 90 1.82 -30.29 -9.73
C ALA A 90 2.28 -31.09 -10.97
N GLU A 91 3.13 -30.53 -11.81
CA GLU A 91 3.71 -31.21 -12.97
C GLU A 91 4.55 -32.43 -12.57
N MET A 92 5.40 -32.28 -11.54
CA MET A 92 6.15 -33.39 -10.98
C MET A 92 5.22 -34.55 -10.55
N LEU A 93 4.12 -34.25 -9.91
CA LEU A 93 3.11 -35.25 -9.53
C LEU A 93 2.41 -35.84 -10.76
N ALA A 94 2.13 -35.02 -11.79
CA ALA A 94 1.50 -35.48 -13.02
C ALA A 94 2.37 -36.49 -13.81
N HIS A 95 3.69 -36.48 -13.58
CA HIS A 95 4.61 -37.48 -14.12
C HIS A 95 4.64 -38.79 -13.31
N SER A 96 3.83 -38.92 -12.24
CA SER A 96 3.79 -40.17 -11.47
C SER A 96 3.40 -41.36 -12.33
N PRO A 97 4.16 -42.47 -12.28
CA PRO A 97 3.82 -43.71 -12.99
C PRO A 97 2.40 -44.20 -12.73
N ALA A 98 1.82 -43.86 -11.57
CA ALA A 98 0.45 -44.21 -11.23
C ALA A 98 -0.58 -43.70 -12.24
N PHE A 99 -0.35 -42.57 -12.90
CA PHE A 99 -1.30 -42.01 -13.86
C PHE A 99 -1.20 -42.71 -15.26
N THR A 100 -0.02 -43.22 -15.62
CA THR A 100 0.24 -43.85 -16.93
C THR A 100 0.10 -45.36 -16.89
N ASP A 101 0.18 -45.99 -15.72
CA ASP A 101 0.03 -47.44 -15.56
C ASP A 101 -1.44 -47.85 -15.80
N ARG A 102 -1.64 -48.67 -16.84
CA ARG A 102 -2.97 -49.20 -17.22
C ARG A 102 -3.47 -50.31 -16.31
N SER A 103 -2.60 -50.92 -15.51
CA SER A 103 -2.97 -51.96 -14.55
C SER A 103 -3.69 -51.37 -13.30
N ILE A 104 -3.47 -50.05 -13.05
CA ILE A 104 -4.08 -49.32 -11.94
C ILE A 104 -5.46 -48.77 -12.36
N PRO A 105 -6.54 -49.14 -11.69
CA PRO A 105 -7.86 -48.59 -11.95
C PRO A 105 -7.87 -47.05 -11.75
N ASN A 106 -8.53 -46.33 -12.65
CA ASN A 106 -8.61 -44.86 -12.58
C ASN A 106 -9.09 -44.35 -11.24
N SER A 107 -10.01 -45.06 -10.57
CA SER A 107 -10.54 -44.77 -9.22
C SER A 107 -9.48 -44.80 -8.10
N LYS A 108 -8.33 -45.43 -8.34
CA LYS A 108 -7.26 -45.55 -7.34
C LYS A 108 -6.07 -44.62 -7.64
N LYS A 109 -5.93 -44.09 -8.84
CA LYS A 109 -4.78 -43.28 -9.26
C LYS A 109 -4.59 -42.02 -8.41
N ALA A 110 -5.62 -41.24 -8.23
CA ALA A 110 -5.58 -40.03 -7.40
C ALA A 110 -5.23 -40.35 -5.94
N LYS A 111 -5.76 -41.45 -5.39
CA LYS A 111 -5.46 -41.86 -4.02
C LYS A 111 -3.99 -42.21 -3.82
N ILE A 112 -3.39 -43.01 -4.73
CA ILE A 112 -1.99 -43.40 -4.65
C ILE A 112 -1.06 -42.18 -4.65
N VAL A 113 -1.32 -41.19 -5.49
CA VAL A 113 -0.51 -39.97 -5.56
C VAL A 113 -0.75 -39.09 -4.34
N TYR A 114 -1.98 -38.99 -3.87
CA TYR A 114 -2.32 -38.21 -2.68
C TYR A 114 -1.63 -38.76 -1.42
N GLU A 115 -1.59 -40.08 -1.23
CA GLU A 115 -0.91 -40.69 -0.09
C GLU A 115 0.58 -40.35 0.00
N GLN A 116 1.24 -40.08 -1.14
CA GLN A 116 2.65 -39.67 -1.21
C GLN A 116 2.89 -38.23 -0.74
N ILE A 117 1.85 -37.41 -0.75
CA ILE A 117 1.93 -35.96 -0.47
C ILE A 117 1.02 -35.53 0.69
N ALA A 118 0.41 -36.47 1.41
CA ALA A 118 -0.52 -36.22 2.52
C ALA A 118 0.09 -35.42 3.69
N PHE A 119 1.42 -35.26 3.72
CA PHE A 119 2.13 -34.41 4.67
C PHE A 119 2.05 -32.92 4.32
N ASN A 120 1.61 -32.56 3.10
CA ASN A 120 1.48 -31.17 2.67
C ASN A 120 0.09 -30.64 3.02
N ASP A 121 0.01 -29.93 4.15
CA ASP A 121 -1.25 -29.37 4.70
C ASP A 121 -1.96 -28.39 3.75
N ALA A 122 -1.26 -27.84 2.76
CA ALA A 122 -1.88 -26.96 1.77
C ALA A 122 -2.79 -27.72 0.79
N ILE A 123 -2.55 -29.04 0.57
CA ILE A 123 -3.29 -29.85 -0.40
C ILE A 123 -4.40 -30.62 0.32
N ARG A 124 -5.64 -30.30 0.00
CA ARG A 124 -6.85 -30.92 0.57
C ARG A 124 -7.31 -32.15 -0.20
N GLY A 125 -6.91 -32.24 -1.46
CA GLY A 125 -7.26 -33.38 -2.30
C GLY A 125 -6.61 -33.32 -3.67
N ILE A 126 -6.65 -34.46 -4.36
CA ILE A 126 -6.21 -34.62 -5.74
C ILE A 126 -7.35 -35.22 -6.55
N VAL A 127 -7.54 -34.71 -7.75
CA VAL A 127 -8.46 -35.25 -8.75
C VAL A 127 -7.67 -35.68 -9.96
N PHE A 128 -7.94 -36.88 -10.45
CA PHE A 128 -7.50 -37.36 -11.75
C PHE A 128 -8.69 -37.47 -12.68
N CYS A 129 -8.66 -36.80 -13.83
CA CYS A 129 -9.66 -36.95 -14.88
C CYS A 129 -9.02 -37.47 -16.18
N GLY A 130 -9.72 -38.41 -16.85
CA GLY A 130 -9.43 -38.75 -18.22
C GLY A 130 -9.83 -37.63 -19.18
N MET A 131 -9.45 -37.75 -20.47
CA MET A 131 -9.78 -36.76 -21.51
C MET A 131 -11.28 -36.69 -21.81
N ASP A 132 -12.08 -37.63 -21.35
CA ASP A 132 -13.54 -37.64 -21.41
C ASP A 132 -14.20 -36.75 -20.32
N GLY A 133 -13.37 -36.12 -19.46
CA GLY A 133 -13.82 -35.27 -18.36
C GLY A 133 -14.35 -36.03 -17.14
N HIS A 134 -14.29 -37.37 -17.18
CA HIS A 134 -14.66 -38.20 -16.03
C HIS A 134 -13.45 -38.60 -15.22
N GLY A 135 -13.56 -38.55 -13.92
CA GLY A 135 -12.45 -38.83 -13.04
C GLY A 135 -12.85 -39.22 -11.63
N PHE A 136 -11.85 -39.22 -10.76
CA PHE A 136 -11.99 -39.58 -9.35
C PHE A 136 -11.16 -38.66 -8.48
N ILE A 137 -11.70 -38.25 -7.36
CA ILE A 137 -10.93 -37.65 -6.27
C ILE A 137 -10.24 -38.74 -5.45
N ASN A 138 -9.24 -38.39 -4.66
CA ASN A 138 -8.50 -39.34 -3.81
C ASN A 138 -9.35 -40.14 -2.81
N SER A 139 -10.57 -39.69 -2.45
CA SER A 139 -11.54 -40.46 -1.69
C SER A 139 -12.14 -41.64 -2.47
N GLY A 140 -12.00 -41.67 -3.80
CA GLY A 140 -12.61 -42.64 -4.70
C GLY A 140 -13.98 -42.20 -5.23
N GLU A 141 -14.50 -41.04 -4.84
CA GLU A 141 -15.72 -40.45 -5.37
C GLU A 141 -15.52 -40.01 -6.84
N ARG A 142 -16.56 -40.15 -7.65
CA ARG A 142 -16.54 -39.78 -9.05
C ARG A 142 -16.69 -38.27 -9.21
N VAL A 143 -15.91 -37.71 -10.15
CA VAL A 143 -15.95 -36.31 -10.56
C VAL A 143 -16.28 -36.22 -12.04
N SER A 144 -17.16 -35.28 -12.40
CA SER A 144 -17.43 -34.89 -13.79
C SER A 144 -16.94 -33.46 -13.99
N ALA A 145 -15.90 -33.29 -14.77
CA ALA A 145 -15.19 -32.02 -14.91
C ALA A 145 -15.26 -31.43 -16.33
N LEU A 146 -16.03 -32.03 -17.25
CA LEU A 146 -16.04 -31.63 -18.65
C LEU A 146 -16.40 -30.15 -18.85
N ASN A 147 -17.30 -29.62 -18.03
CA ASN A 147 -17.76 -28.23 -18.07
C ASN A 147 -16.92 -27.29 -17.17
N GLU A 148 -16.00 -27.81 -16.39
CA GLU A 148 -15.14 -27.03 -15.50
C GLU A 148 -14.06 -26.32 -16.30
N GLU A 149 -13.82 -25.04 -15.98
CA GLU A 149 -12.82 -24.22 -16.66
C GLU A 149 -11.40 -24.78 -16.48
N TRP A 150 -11.07 -25.20 -15.24
CA TRP A 150 -9.78 -25.80 -14.91
C TRP A 150 -9.49 -27.06 -15.74
N PHE A 151 -10.51 -27.87 -16.00
CA PHE A 151 -10.37 -29.08 -16.81
C PHE A 151 -10.10 -28.70 -18.28
N ARG A 152 -10.91 -27.82 -18.85
CA ARG A 152 -10.77 -27.40 -20.26
C ARG A 152 -9.42 -26.74 -20.53
N ALA A 153 -8.94 -25.90 -19.61
CA ALA A 153 -7.64 -25.27 -19.71
C ALA A 153 -6.51 -26.31 -19.70
N ALA A 154 -6.50 -27.20 -18.70
CA ALA A 154 -5.47 -28.23 -18.59
C ALA A 154 -5.55 -29.27 -19.73
N ALA A 155 -6.73 -29.68 -20.16
CA ALA A 155 -6.91 -30.56 -21.32
C ALA A 155 -6.40 -29.93 -22.64
N SER A 156 -6.32 -28.59 -22.72
CA SER A 156 -5.69 -27.88 -23.85
C SER A 156 -4.18 -27.68 -23.71
N GLY A 157 -3.55 -28.21 -22.66
CA GLY A 157 -2.12 -28.08 -22.39
C GLY A 157 -1.69 -26.86 -21.59
N LYS A 158 -2.63 -26.13 -20.99
CA LYS A 158 -2.36 -24.93 -20.18
C LYS A 158 -2.40 -25.25 -18.70
N HIS A 159 -1.57 -24.58 -17.93
CA HIS A 159 -1.74 -24.54 -16.48
C HIS A 159 -2.93 -23.64 -16.12
N PHE A 160 -3.62 -23.97 -15.05
CA PHE A 160 -4.77 -23.18 -14.60
C PHE A 160 -4.83 -23.17 -13.07
N VAL A 161 -5.06 -21.99 -12.51
CA VAL A 161 -5.45 -21.82 -11.12
C VAL A 161 -6.78 -21.09 -11.04
N SER A 162 -7.75 -21.66 -10.32
CA SER A 162 -9.05 -21.03 -10.14
C SER A 162 -8.97 -19.90 -9.11
N GLU A 163 -9.88 -18.94 -9.19
CA GLU A 163 -10.28 -18.18 -8.00
C GLU A 163 -10.94 -19.12 -6.98
N LEU A 164 -11.28 -18.57 -5.82
CA LEU A 164 -11.92 -19.34 -4.75
C LEU A 164 -13.23 -19.99 -5.22
N THR A 165 -13.27 -21.32 -5.16
CA THR A 165 -14.43 -22.10 -5.52
C THR A 165 -14.79 -23.10 -4.41
N VAL A 166 -16.05 -23.55 -4.38
CA VAL A 166 -16.46 -24.62 -3.49
C VAL A 166 -16.36 -25.93 -4.26
N PHE A 167 -15.44 -26.80 -3.88
CA PHE A 167 -15.34 -28.12 -4.46
C PHE A 167 -16.36 -29.03 -3.79
N SER A 168 -17.37 -29.47 -4.55
CA SER A 168 -18.57 -30.14 -4.03
C SER A 168 -18.27 -31.39 -3.20
N SER A 169 -17.31 -32.22 -3.62
CA SER A 169 -16.97 -33.46 -2.95
C SER A 169 -16.35 -33.31 -1.56
N ILE A 170 -15.74 -32.14 -1.27
CA ILE A 170 -15.15 -31.86 0.05
C ILE A 170 -15.83 -30.71 0.77
N ASN A 171 -16.79 -30.03 0.11
CA ASN A 171 -17.60 -28.93 0.61
C ASN A 171 -16.77 -27.83 1.32
N THR A 172 -15.62 -27.47 0.78
CA THR A 172 -14.75 -26.43 1.30
C THR A 172 -14.39 -25.41 0.22
N VAL A 173 -14.22 -24.16 0.63
CA VAL A 173 -13.69 -23.11 -0.23
C VAL A 173 -12.21 -23.38 -0.47
N SER A 174 -11.82 -23.47 -1.73
CA SER A 174 -10.49 -23.93 -2.13
C SER A 174 -10.07 -23.30 -3.44
N PHE A 175 -8.77 -23.32 -3.72
CA PHE A 175 -8.22 -23.12 -5.07
C PHE A 175 -8.10 -24.45 -5.78
N ILE A 176 -8.21 -24.44 -7.10
CA ILE A 176 -7.96 -25.59 -7.94
C ILE A 176 -6.77 -25.28 -8.84
N PHE A 177 -5.68 -26.02 -8.66
CA PHE A 177 -4.52 -26.00 -9.54
C PHE A 177 -4.60 -27.18 -10.48
N ALA A 178 -4.67 -26.94 -11.77
CA ALA A 178 -4.80 -27.99 -12.77
C ALA A 178 -3.65 -27.98 -13.78
N VAL A 179 -3.13 -29.16 -14.09
CA VAL A 179 -2.06 -29.37 -15.07
C VAL A 179 -2.37 -30.58 -15.96
N PRO A 180 -1.88 -30.61 -17.22
CA PRO A 180 -2.03 -31.76 -18.07
C PRO A 180 -1.17 -32.94 -17.61
N ILE A 181 -1.67 -34.15 -17.82
CA ILE A 181 -0.90 -35.40 -17.67
C ILE A 181 -0.53 -35.88 -19.07
N TYR A 182 0.76 -36.02 -19.32
CA TYR A 182 1.26 -36.45 -20.63
C TYR A 182 1.59 -37.95 -20.66
N MET A 183 1.31 -38.59 -21.80
CA MET A 183 1.80 -39.93 -22.16
C MET A 183 2.50 -39.83 -23.52
N GLY A 184 3.81 -39.78 -23.51
CA GLY A 184 4.58 -39.30 -24.65
C GLY A 184 4.23 -37.84 -24.96
N ASP A 185 3.97 -37.52 -26.23
CA ASP A 185 3.63 -36.17 -26.67
C ASP A 185 2.12 -35.85 -26.60
N LYS A 186 1.31 -36.76 -26.05
CA LYS A 186 -0.16 -36.58 -25.99
C LYS A 186 -0.64 -36.39 -24.58
N ILE A 187 -1.62 -35.49 -24.42
CA ILE A 187 -2.32 -35.32 -23.16
C ILE A 187 -3.23 -36.54 -22.95
N ALA A 188 -3.00 -37.27 -21.87
CA ALA A 188 -3.73 -38.47 -21.49
C ALA A 188 -4.79 -38.22 -20.42
N GLY A 189 -4.72 -37.08 -19.76
CA GLY A 189 -5.65 -36.70 -18.68
C GLY A 189 -5.25 -35.37 -18.04
N VAL A 190 -5.95 -35.02 -16.97
CA VAL A 190 -5.72 -33.83 -16.18
C VAL A 190 -5.54 -34.21 -14.72
N LEU A 191 -4.50 -33.69 -14.10
CA LEU A 191 -4.31 -33.68 -12.65
C LEU A 191 -4.80 -32.33 -12.11
N SER A 192 -5.67 -32.36 -11.10
CA SER A 192 -6.06 -31.16 -10.37
C SER A 192 -5.80 -31.36 -8.89
N MET A 193 -5.19 -30.35 -8.26
CA MET A 193 -4.97 -30.30 -6.82
C MET A 193 -5.95 -29.31 -6.19
N ILE A 194 -6.63 -29.74 -5.16
CA ILE A 194 -7.51 -28.90 -4.36
C ILE A 194 -6.67 -28.32 -3.23
N VAL A 195 -6.48 -27.02 -3.25
CA VAL A 195 -5.56 -26.29 -2.36
C VAL A 195 -6.36 -25.44 -1.38
N SER A 196 -5.95 -25.47 -0.13
CA SER A 196 -6.59 -24.73 0.96
C SER A 196 -6.76 -23.25 0.64
N SER A 197 -7.91 -22.68 0.96
CA SER A 197 -8.21 -21.25 0.78
C SER A 197 -7.27 -20.31 1.53
N ASP A 198 -6.57 -20.80 2.55
CA ASP A 198 -5.60 -20.02 3.32
C ASP A 198 -4.17 -20.01 2.71
N PHE A 199 -3.96 -20.69 1.59
CA PHE A 199 -2.63 -20.83 0.97
C PHE A 199 -1.96 -19.48 0.73
N PHE A 200 -2.64 -18.56 0.02
CA PHE A 200 -2.10 -17.24 -0.25
C PHE A 200 -2.17 -16.32 0.97
N SER A 201 -3.20 -16.44 1.81
CA SER A 201 -3.35 -15.66 3.04
C SER A 201 -2.17 -15.87 4.00
N LYS A 202 -1.68 -17.11 4.15
CA LYS A 202 -0.49 -17.42 4.95
C LYS A 202 0.77 -16.72 4.43
N LYS A 203 0.90 -16.57 3.11
CA LYS A 203 2.06 -15.92 2.48
C LYS A 203 2.05 -14.41 2.68
N ILE A 204 0.89 -13.76 2.60
CA ILE A 204 0.78 -12.31 2.75
C ILE A 204 0.62 -11.84 4.20
N LYS A 205 0.22 -12.69 5.13
CA LYS A 205 -0.02 -12.35 6.54
C LYS A 205 1.13 -11.60 7.23
N PRO A 206 2.42 -11.92 7.00
CA PRO A 206 3.54 -11.19 7.60
C PRO A 206 3.82 -9.84 6.93
N ILE A 207 3.15 -9.52 5.81
CA ILE A 207 3.41 -8.32 5.02
C ILE A 207 2.59 -7.17 5.58
N THR A 208 3.29 -6.12 6.01
CA THR A 208 2.66 -4.92 6.59
C THR A 208 3.08 -3.66 5.84
N ALA A 209 2.29 -2.60 5.94
CA ALA A 209 2.63 -1.25 5.50
C ALA A 209 2.41 -0.28 6.67
N GLY A 210 3.46 0.45 7.08
CA GLY A 210 3.42 1.20 8.33
C GLY A 210 3.31 0.26 9.55
N HIS A 211 2.48 0.61 10.51
CA HIS A 211 2.27 -0.17 11.75
C HIS A 211 1.03 -1.07 11.67
N THR A 212 -0.07 -0.56 11.13
CA THR A 212 -1.36 -1.28 11.09
C THR A 212 -1.79 -1.69 9.70
N GLY A 213 -1.16 -1.13 8.66
CA GLY A 213 -1.44 -1.47 7.28
C GLY A 213 -1.13 -2.93 6.95
N TYR A 214 -1.79 -3.48 5.95
CA TYR A 214 -1.73 -4.89 5.60
C TYR A 214 -1.88 -5.11 4.10
N CYS A 215 -1.66 -6.34 3.69
CA CYS A 215 -1.78 -6.80 2.31
C CYS A 215 -3.06 -7.62 2.13
N SER A 216 -3.75 -7.41 1.01
CA SER A 216 -4.84 -8.25 0.51
C SER A 216 -4.60 -8.59 -0.96
N VAL A 217 -5.20 -9.66 -1.45
CA VAL A 217 -5.20 -10.02 -2.88
C VAL A 217 -6.63 -10.12 -3.36
N LEU A 218 -6.91 -9.48 -4.48
CA LEU A 218 -8.23 -9.42 -5.10
C LEU A 218 -8.24 -10.21 -6.40
N GLY A 219 -9.28 -10.99 -6.61
CA GLY A 219 -9.59 -11.58 -7.91
C GLY A 219 -10.12 -10.54 -8.91
N SER A 220 -10.30 -10.97 -10.15
CA SER A 220 -10.71 -10.10 -11.27
C SER A 220 -12.07 -9.42 -11.05
N THR A 221 -12.93 -10.01 -10.26
CA THR A 221 -14.29 -9.52 -9.94
C THR A 221 -14.38 -8.75 -8.62
N GLY A 222 -13.26 -8.53 -7.92
CA GLY A 222 -13.22 -7.88 -6.61
C GLY A 222 -13.50 -8.82 -5.43
N ILE A 223 -13.52 -10.13 -5.66
CA ILE A 223 -13.55 -11.14 -4.58
C ILE A 223 -12.21 -11.13 -3.87
N ILE A 224 -12.21 -11.18 -2.55
CA ILE A 224 -10.99 -11.30 -1.75
C ILE A 224 -10.44 -12.72 -1.89
N ILE A 225 -9.28 -12.84 -2.54
CA ILE A 225 -8.55 -14.09 -2.77
C ILE A 225 -7.68 -14.45 -1.57
N ALA A 226 -7.06 -13.45 -0.96
CA ALA A 226 -6.25 -13.61 0.23
C ALA A 226 -6.33 -12.35 1.12
N ASP A 227 -6.41 -12.55 2.42
CA ASP A 227 -6.43 -11.48 3.41
C ASP A 227 -5.84 -11.99 4.73
N ARG A 228 -5.46 -11.07 5.63
CA ARG A 228 -5.05 -11.41 7.00
C ARG A 228 -6.21 -12.01 7.82
N ASP A 229 -7.44 -11.60 7.52
CA ASP A 229 -8.68 -12.13 8.09
C ASP A 229 -9.27 -13.18 7.15
N GLN A 230 -9.10 -14.45 7.54
CA GLN A 230 -9.55 -15.59 6.75
C GLN A 230 -11.08 -15.63 6.56
N HIS A 231 -11.84 -14.96 7.42
CA HIS A 231 -13.29 -14.87 7.30
C HIS A 231 -13.74 -14.27 5.96
N PHE A 232 -13.05 -13.25 5.46
CA PHE A 232 -13.36 -12.65 4.16
C PHE A 232 -13.10 -13.60 2.99
N VAL A 233 -12.06 -14.42 3.11
CA VAL A 233 -11.70 -15.42 2.09
C VAL A 233 -12.71 -16.56 2.07
N GLU A 234 -13.04 -17.13 3.22
CA GLU A 234 -13.97 -18.26 3.36
C GLU A 234 -15.40 -17.92 2.93
N ASN A 235 -15.82 -16.67 3.15
CA ASN A 235 -17.13 -16.18 2.71
C ASN A 235 -17.12 -15.60 1.30
N LYS A 236 -15.99 -15.66 0.59
CA LYS A 236 -15.83 -15.10 -0.77
C LYS A 236 -16.31 -13.66 -0.86
N TYR A 237 -15.90 -12.85 0.13
CA TYR A 237 -16.34 -11.48 0.28
C TYR A 237 -15.97 -10.66 -0.96
N ASN A 238 -16.96 -9.97 -1.54
CA ASN A 238 -16.76 -9.13 -2.72
C ASN A 238 -16.79 -7.66 -2.33
N ILE A 239 -15.62 -7.04 -2.36
CA ILE A 239 -15.41 -5.64 -1.97
C ILE A 239 -16.23 -4.67 -2.83
N ILE A 240 -16.38 -4.95 -4.15
CA ILE A 240 -17.12 -4.07 -5.06
C ILE A 240 -18.61 -4.09 -4.71
N SER A 241 -19.16 -5.28 -4.44
CA SER A 241 -20.57 -5.44 -4.09
C SER A 241 -20.90 -4.72 -2.78
N GLU A 242 -20.05 -4.86 -1.77
CA GLU A 242 -20.23 -4.19 -0.46
C GLU A 242 -20.11 -2.67 -0.60
N ALA A 243 -19.08 -2.20 -1.29
CA ALA A 243 -18.90 -0.77 -1.53
C ALA A 243 -19.99 -0.16 -2.42
N ALA A 244 -20.72 -0.95 -3.18
CA ALA A 244 -21.88 -0.48 -3.94
C ALA A 244 -23.13 -0.34 -3.06
N ALA A 245 -23.21 -1.09 -1.95
CA ALA A 245 -24.32 -1.06 -1.01
C ALA A 245 -24.20 0.05 0.05
N ASP A 246 -22.99 0.57 0.28
CA ASP A 246 -22.69 1.58 1.30
C ASP A 246 -22.04 2.82 0.69
N GLU A 247 -22.76 3.96 0.69
CA GLU A 247 -22.28 5.23 0.14
C GLU A 247 -21.03 5.77 0.88
N SER A 248 -20.83 5.42 2.14
CA SER A 248 -19.62 5.80 2.89
C SER A 248 -18.35 5.20 2.32
N LEU A 249 -18.46 4.11 1.55
CA LEU A 249 -17.36 3.42 0.87
C LEU A 249 -17.14 3.87 -0.59
N ALA A 250 -17.80 4.94 -1.04
CA ALA A 250 -17.74 5.38 -2.44
C ALA A 250 -16.30 5.64 -2.93
N SER A 251 -15.46 6.30 -2.12
CA SER A 251 -14.04 6.55 -2.47
C SER A 251 -13.23 5.25 -2.52
N PHE A 252 -13.53 4.30 -1.66
CA PHE A 252 -12.91 2.98 -1.63
C PHE A 252 -13.30 2.17 -2.87
N LYS A 253 -14.56 2.21 -3.28
CA LYS A 253 -15.04 1.58 -4.53
C LYS A 253 -14.26 2.08 -5.74
N VAL A 254 -14.15 3.41 -5.92
CA VAL A 254 -13.40 4.01 -7.03
C VAL A 254 -11.93 3.56 -7.02
N PHE A 255 -11.31 3.49 -5.84
CA PHE A 255 -9.95 2.98 -5.69
C PHE A 255 -9.85 1.52 -6.16
N ILE A 256 -10.73 0.63 -5.69
CA ILE A 256 -10.71 -0.79 -6.06
C ILE A 256 -10.97 -0.99 -7.56
N GLU A 257 -11.95 -0.29 -8.14
CA GLU A 257 -12.21 -0.35 -9.58
C GLU A 257 -10.98 0.07 -10.39
N THR A 258 -10.24 1.09 -9.91
CA THR A 258 -8.97 1.51 -10.53
C THR A 258 -7.89 0.46 -10.37
N ALA A 259 -7.74 -0.13 -9.18
CA ALA A 259 -6.74 -1.15 -8.90
C ALA A 259 -6.92 -2.40 -9.77
N LEU A 260 -8.17 -2.76 -10.10
CA LEU A 260 -8.49 -3.93 -10.93
C LEU A 260 -8.29 -3.70 -12.45
N THR A 261 -7.84 -2.52 -12.89
CA THR A 261 -7.56 -2.27 -14.32
C THR A 261 -6.34 -3.02 -14.88
N GLY A 262 -5.59 -3.71 -14.03
CA GLY A 262 -4.40 -4.48 -14.44
C GLY A 262 -3.12 -3.65 -14.53
N GLN A 263 -3.11 -2.45 -13.95
CA GLN A 263 -1.93 -1.58 -13.87
C GLN A 263 -1.33 -1.62 -12.46
N THR A 264 -0.09 -1.17 -12.33
CA THR A 264 0.53 -0.87 -11.04
C THR A 264 0.34 0.60 -10.70
N GLY A 265 0.06 0.91 -9.44
CA GLY A 265 -0.15 2.30 -9.02
C GLY A 265 -0.42 2.48 -7.54
N VAL A 266 -0.76 3.72 -7.20
CA VAL A 266 -1.11 4.13 -5.84
C VAL A 266 -2.39 4.97 -5.88
N GLY A 267 -3.21 4.86 -4.83
CA GLY A 267 -4.43 5.66 -4.70
C GLY A 267 -4.74 5.99 -3.25
N TYR A 268 -5.72 6.88 -3.11
CA TYR A 268 -6.19 7.39 -1.82
C TYR A 268 -7.68 7.15 -1.69
N TYR A 269 -8.10 6.76 -0.49
CA TYR A 269 -9.50 6.57 -0.18
C TYR A 269 -9.75 6.80 1.31
N THR A 270 -11.01 6.92 1.69
CA THR A 270 -11.42 6.97 3.09
C THR A 270 -12.13 5.67 3.44
N PHE A 271 -11.73 5.05 4.54
CA PHE A 271 -12.36 3.85 5.05
C PHE A 271 -12.69 4.04 6.54
N MET A 272 -13.95 3.94 6.92
CA MET A 272 -14.42 4.20 8.30
C MET A 272 -13.86 5.54 8.86
N ASP A 273 -14.02 6.62 8.11
CA ASP A 273 -13.52 7.98 8.41
C ASP A 273 -11.99 8.11 8.52
N LEU A 274 -11.22 7.07 8.21
CA LEU A 274 -9.77 7.10 8.21
C LEU A 274 -9.24 7.31 6.78
N PRO A 275 -8.45 8.38 6.53
CA PRO A 275 -7.73 8.53 5.27
C PRO A 275 -6.69 7.43 5.12
N CYS A 276 -6.77 6.69 4.02
CA CYS A 276 -5.88 5.60 3.67
C CYS A 276 -5.14 5.89 2.36
N ILE A 277 -3.94 5.37 2.27
CA ILE A 277 -3.16 5.25 1.04
C ILE A 277 -2.96 3.77 0.75
N ALA A 278 -3.12 3.36 -0.48
CA ALA A 278 -2.79 2.00 -0.87
C ALA A 278 -2.12 1.96 -2.24
N ALA A 279 -1.14 1.08 -2.37
CA ALA A 279 -0.57 0.70 -3.65
C ALA A 279 -1.15 -0.62 -4.12
N TYR A 280 -1.17 -0.81 -5.43
CA TYR A 280 -1.64 -2.03 -6.05
C TYR A 280 -0.72 -2.46 -7.19
N SER A 281 -0.62 -3.77 -7.39
CA SER A 281 0.13 -4.39 -8.50
C SER A 281 -0.52 -5.69 -8.90
N THR A 282 -0.54 -5.98 -10.21
CA THR A 282 -1.19 -7.16 -10.75
C THR A 282 -0.20 -8.30 -10.93
N MET A 283 -0.57 -9.49 -10.44
CA MET A 283 0.16 -10.74 -10.66
C MET A 283 0.09 -11.13 -12.14
N GLN A 284 1.21 -11.50 -12.71
CA GLN A 284 1.31 -11.86 -14.14
C GLN A 284 0.71 -13.25 -14.44
N THR A 285 0.80 -14.18 -13.50
CA THR A 285 0.34 -15.56 -13.67
C THR A 285 -1.17 -15.68 -13.61
N THR A 286 -1.81 -14.94 -12.72
CA THR A 286 -3.25 -15.11 -12.42
C THR A 286 -4.12 -13.93 -12.83
N GLY A 287 -3.52 -12.75 -13.03
CA GLY A 287 -4.25 -11.50 -13.20
C GLY A 287 -4.86 -10.95 -11.91
N TRP A 288 -4.58 -11.57 -10.75
CA TRP A 288 -5.06 -11.07 -9.46
C TRP A 288 -4.30 -9.83 -9.02
N THR A 289 -4.96 -8.97 -8.26
CA THR A 289 -4.38 -7.69 -7.84
C THR A 289 -3.99 -7.73 -6.38
N VAL A 290 -2.72 -7.56 -6.11
CA VAL A 290 -2.18 -7.30 -4.77
C VAL A 290 -2.51 -5.86 -4.39
N VAL A 291 -3.07 -5.66 -3.21
CA VAL A 291 -3.35 -4.35 -2.62
C VAL A 291 -2.64 -4.25 -1.28
N LEU A 292 -1.77 -3.26 -1.14
CA LEU A 292 -1.05 -2.97 0.10
C LEU A 292 -1.53 -1.63 0.66
N ASN A 293 -2.29 -1.66 1.74
CA ASN A 293 -2.94 -0.49 2.31
C ASN A 293 -2.37 -0.10 3.67
N ALA A 294 -2.44 1.20 3.99
CA ALA A 294 -2.10 1.74 5.31
C ALA A 294 -2.86 3.05 5.59
N PRO A 295 -3.09 3.40 6.87
CA PRO A 295 -3.51 4.75 7.23
C PRO A 295 -2.48 5.79 6.75
N GLU A 296 -2.94 6.84 6.05
CA GLU A 296 -2.04 7.87 5.49
C GLU A 296 -1.15 8.51 6.57
N LEU A 297 -1.69 8.68 7.77
CA LEU A 297 -0.97 9.26 8.91
C LEU A 297 0.25 8.45 9.36
N GLU A 298 0.22 7.13 9.22
CA GLU A 298 1.35 6.27 9.63
C GLU A 298 2.55 6.46 8.71
N LEU A 299 2.31 6.67 7.42
CA LEU A 299 3.34 6.81 6.42
C LEU A 299 3.83 8.27 6.30
N THR A 300 2.95 9.23 6.53
CA THR A 300 3.26 10.66 6.42
C THR A 300 3.55 11.35 7.76
N GLY A 301 3.42 10.63 8.87
CA GLY A 301 3.59 11.17 10.23
C GLY A 301 4.96 11.81 10.49
N ALA A 302 6.02 11.32 9.84
CA ALA A 302 7.34 11.92 9.87
C ALA A 302 7.32 13.40 9.41
N ALA A 303 6.48 13.74 8.44
CA ALA A 303 6.32 15.12 7.96
C ALA A 303 5.81 16.06 9.07
N LYS A 304 5.00 15.59 10.03
CA LYS A 304 4.55 16.40 11.16
C LYS A 304 5.70 16.77 12.10
N LYS A 305 6.59 15.81 12.42
CA LYS A 305 7.79 16.08 13.26
C LYS A 305 8.72 17.08 12.57
N PHE A 306 8.97 16.90 11.27
CA PHE A 306 9.77 17.84 10.49
C PHE A 306 9.12 19.23 10.41
N THR A 307 7.82 19.31 10.21
CA THR A 307 7.09 20.59 10.19
C THR A 307 7.23 21.31 11.52
N SER A 308 7.04 20.63 12.65
CA SER A 308 7.23 21.20 13.97
C SER A 308 8.66 21.70 14.18
N MET A 309 9.66 20.93 13.76
CA MET A 309 11.07 21.32 13.86
C MET A 309 11.38 22.57 13.01
N VAL A 310 10.89 22.65 11.79
CA VAL A 310 11.05 23.84 10.92
C VAL A 310 10.42 25.08 11.56
N VAL A 311 9.23 24.96 12.12
CA VAL A 311 8.56 26.09 12.79
C VAL A 311 9.36 26.55 14.01
N VAL A 312 9.79 25.62 14.88
CA VAL A 312 10.56 25.96 16.08
C VAL A 312 11.88 26.63 15.73
N THR A 313 12.63 26.07 14.78
CA THR A 313 13.92 26.65 14.34
C THR A 313 13.74 28.00 13.67
N SER A 314 12.66 28.20 12.88
CA SER A 314 12.33 29.50 12.26
C SER A 314 12.01 30.56 13.30
N VAL A 315 11.24 30.24 14.34
CA VAL A 315 10.94 31.16 15.43
C VAL A 315 12.22 31.52 16.21
N LEU A 316 13.06 30.55 16.53
CA LEU A 316 14.34 30.78 17.22
C LEU A 316 15.24 31.70 16.40
N PHE A 317 15.38 31.43 15.11
CA PHE A 317 16.17 32.27 14.19
C PHE A 317 15.63 33.70 14.10
N LEU A 318 14.31 33.86 14.08
CA LEU A 318 13.64 35.18 14.08
C LEU A 318 13.98 36.00 15.33
N VAL A 319 13.90 35.36 16.50
CA VAL A 319 14.23 36.03 17.80
C VAL A 319 15.70 36.48 17.80
N VAL A 320 16.63 35.63 17.38
CA VAL A 320 18.05 35.95 17.28
C VAL A 320 18.28 37.11 16.30
N ALA A 321 17.69 37.05 15.10
CA ALA A 321 17.85 38.08 14.08
C ALA A 321 17.31 39.44 14.55
N ILE A 322 16.13 39.50 15.16
CA ILE A 322 15.56 40.75 15.72
C ILE A 322 16.45 41.32 16.83
N THR A 323 17.01 40.46 17.68
CA THR A 323 17.91 40.88 18.77
C THR A 323 19.19 41.50 18.18
N ILE A 324 19.81 40.85 17.18
CA ILE A 324 21.02 41.36 16.51
C ILE A 324 20.72 42.70 15.85
N VAL A 325 19.62 42.83 15.10
CA VAL A 325 19.21 44.08 14.45
C VAL A 325 18.98 45.18 15.46
N GLY A 326 18.31 44.86 16.59
CA GLY A 326 18.07 45.83 17.67
C GLY A 326 19.38 46.35 18.30
N VAL A 327 20.34 45.45 18.52
CA VAL A 327 21.69 45.85 19.07
C VAL A 327 22.46 46.67 18.04
N ALA A 328 22.46 46.26 16.78
CA ALA A 328 23.18 46.96 15.73
C ALA A 328 22.67 48.41 15.51
N ILE A 329 21.34 48.59 15.47
CA ILE A 329 20.74 49.92 15.32
C ILE A 329 21.01 50.81 16.56
N ARG A 330 21.10 50.20 17.77
CA ARG A 330 21.48 50.97 18.99
C ARG A 330 22.93 51.48 18.94
N LYS A 331 23.85 50.80 18.23
CA LYS A 331 25.25 51.17 18.13
C LYS A 331 25.50 52.20 17.00
N ILE A 332 24.71 52.20 15.95
CA ILE A 332 24.92 53.03 14.74
C ILE A 332 24.24 54.43 14.90
N ILE A 333 23.14 54.55 15.57
CA ILE A 333 22.35 55.75 15.76
C ILE A 333 22.38 56.20 17.24
#